data_1907a89c9f20f8bd32da89538d25d339
#
_entry.id   1907a89c9f20f8bd32da89538d25d339
#
_cell.length_a   1.000
_cell.length_b   1.000
_cell.length_c   1.000
_cell.angle_alpha   90.00
_cell.angle_beta   90.00
_cell.angle_gamma   90.00
#
_symmetry.space_group_name_H-M   'P 1'
#
loop_
_entity.id
_entity.type
_entity.pdbx_description
1 polymer ?
#
loop_
_entity_poly.entity_id
_entity_poly.type
_entity_poly.pdbx_seq_one_letter_code
_entity_poly.pdbx_strand_id
1 'polypeptide(L)'
;GAPTDGHLAPALPSGFRFRRIRVLKLRTAALLLACLPMQAIAFSPSKTDQAFQSIYEKEWKWRQANLGIADEDSDSTGNNHRLPDVSAPAQAARLLVWEDVLRQLDGIDPGKLTADNRINLAIYRAQVENLAAEVRFGAYEMPFNADSSFWSNLAFMARGSMKSVADYQAYIDRLNDVPRHFEQQTDNMRAGLARGFSVPRAVLDGREVSIANVAGLKDATTSAYYTPFKKMPANIPAAEQQRLRTEAAAAIQNSVVPAFAELLTFFREEYVPKARTTLAAEAMPNGADFYRQQIREYTTLDLTPDQIHQIGLDDVARIQAQMDGIIREVGFKAPAGEKVFPAFLHFLRTDPQFYATTPQALLDRAAWISKRVDGEVGKYIGTLPRGRFTIIPVPDDIAPFWTAGRGGVGTYWLNTYNLPSRPLYNLPALTLHESSPGHSLQGALAEEQGAQPDFRRKNYISAYGEGWALYTEKLGKEMGIYETPYEDFGRLTYEMWRAARLVIDTGLHHKGWTRDQALAYLRDRTALSEHEVTTEVDRYISWPGQALSYKLGEIAIVKLRAEAERELGDKFDIKAFHDAILRQGSVPLPVLEEQVRAFIAEQKVATSTAATSAPL
;
A
#
# COMPACT_ATOMS: atom_id res chain seq x y z
N GLY A 1 54.04 28.20 7.10
CA GLY A 1 53.94 29.58 7.51
C GLY A 1 52.47 29.96 7.56
N ALA A 2 51.90 30.09 8.76
CA ALA A 2 50.65 30.81 8.96
C ALA A 2 50.91 32.31 8.81
N PRO A 3 49.87 33.15 8.54
CA PRO A 3 49.38 33.95 9.65
C PRO A 3 47.84 34.03 9.78
N THR A 4 47.47 34.05 11.00
CA THR A 4 46.37 34.65 11.74
C THR A 4 45.92 36.02 11.26
N ASP A 5 44.56 36.21 11.31
CA ASP A 5 43.83 37.43 11.69
C ASP A 5 42.35 37.12 11.52
N GLY A 6 41.55 37.11 12.47
CA GLY A 6 41.05 37.88 13.57
C GLY A 6 40.07 38.97 13.11
N HIS A 7 38.73 38.66 12.99
CA HIS A 7 37.71 39.71 13.03
C HIS A 7 36.61 39.41 14.04
N LEU A 8 36.59 40.29 15.03
CA LEU A 8 35.64 40.45 16.13
C LEU A 8 34.21 40.73 15.64
N ALA A 9 33.24 40.11 16.27
CA ALA A 9 31.85 40.51 16.22
C ALA A 9 31.59 41.75 17.07
N PRO A 10 30.69 42.66 16.66
CA PRO A 10 30.35 43.83 17.48
C PRO A 10 29.34 43.47 18.57
N ALA A 11 29.61 44.01 19.75
CA ALA A 11 28.82 43.92 20.96
C ALA A 11 27.49 44.69 20.84
N LEU A 12 26.43 44.12 21.39
CA LEU A 12 25.12 44.75 21.61
C LEU A 12 25.18 45.67 22.83
N PRO A 13 24.54 46.86 22.84
CA PRO A 13 24.54 47.79 23.98
C PRO A 13 23.55 47.35 25.04
N SER A 14 24.01 47.36 26.28
CA SER A 14 23.26 47.20 27.53
C SER A 14 22.37 48.42 27.79
N GLY A 15 21.13 48.20 28.13
CA GLY A 15 20.37 49.22 28.82
C GLY A 15 18.86 49.25 28.53
N PHE A 16 18.08 48.40 29.17
CA PHE A 16 16.68 48.71 29.41
C PHE A 16 16.36 48.48 30.89
N ARG A 17 16.08 49.59 31.62
CA ARG A 17 15.64 49.61 32.99
C ARG A 17 14.15 49.26 33.09
N PHE A 18 13.80 48.24 33.85
CA PHE A 18 12.43 47.94 34.25
C PHE A 18 11.84 49.02 35.16
N ARG A 19 10.83 49.75 34.71
CA ARG A 19 9.97 50.57 35.55
C ARG A 19 8.96 49.67 36.25
N ARG A 20 8.99 49.65 37.57
CA ARG A 20 7.96 49.06 38.42
C ARG A 20 6.63 49.82 38.24
N ILE A 21 5.60 49.13 37.78
CA ILE A 21 4.22 49.62 37.79
C ILE A 21 3.57 49.14 39.05
N ARG A 22 3.06 50.08 39.83
CA ARG A 22 2.29 49.85 41.07
C ARG A 22 0.98 49.18 40.76
N VAL A 23 0.71 48.07 41.46
CA VAL A 23 -0.56 47.33 41.39
C VAL A 23 -1.62 48.12 42.19
N LEU A 24 -2.60 48.62 41.48
CA LEU A 24 -3.83 49.19 42.06
C LEU A 24 -4.80 48.05 42.36
N LYS A 25 -5.13 47.86 43.64
CA LYS A 25 -6.11 46.88 44.10
C LYS A 25 -7.52 47.33 43.71
N LEU A 26 -8.13 46.78 42.68
CA LEU A 26 -9.58 46.82 42.47
C LEU A 26 -10.17 45.51 42.96
N ARG A 27 -11.05 45.63 43.95
CA ARG A 27 -11.93 44.55 44.39
C ARG A 27 -12.98 44.35 43.30
N THR A 28 -12.97 43.20 42.61
CA THR A 28 -14.05 42.78 41.74
C THR A 28 -14.64 41.50 42.25
N ALA A 29 -15.95 41.52 42.43
CA ALA A 29 -16.74 40.39 42.93
C ALA A 29 -16.59 39.19 42.03
N ALA A 30 -16.28 38.04 42.59
CA ALA A 30 -16.24 36.77 41.92
C ALA A 30 -17.66 36.30 41.59
N LEU A 31 -18.08 36.40 40.33
CA LEU A 31 -19.14 35.55 39.78
C LEU A 31 -18.49 34.18 39.51
N LEU A 32 -18.73 33.24 40.39
CA LEU A 32 -18.48 31.83 40.15
C LEU A 32 -19.46 31.34 39.06
N LEU A 33 -19.06 31.44 37.78
CA LEU A 33 -19.63 30.56 36.78
C LEU A 33 -19.05 29.17 37.01
N ALA A 34 -19.87 28.29 37.54
CA ALA A 34 -19.58 26.87 37.64
C ALA A 34 -19.42 26.33 36.19
N CYS A 35 -18.19 26.23 35.71
CA CYS A 35 -17.86 25.32 34.61
C CYS A 35 -18.06 23.90 35.14
N LEU A 36 -19.27 23.38 35.00
CA LEU A 36 -19.49 21.95 35.03
C LEU A 36 -18.62 21.34 33.94
N PRO A 37 -17.71 20.42 34.24
CA PRO A 37 -17.08 19.65 33.20
C PRO A 37 -18.21 18.93 32.45
N MET A 38 -18.35 19.19 31.18
CA MET A 38 -19.08 18.31 30.30
C MET A 38 -18.38 16.96 30.43
N GLN A 39 -18.88 16.13 31.33
CA GLN A 39 -18.52 14.72 31.33
C GLN A 39 -18.92 14.20 29.94
N ALA A 40 -17.93 13.89 29.13
CA ALA A 40 -18.15 13.02 27.98
C ALA A 40 -18.88 11.81 28.55
N ILE A 41 -20.14 11.65 28.18
CA ILE A 41 -20.91 10.46 28.51
C ILE A 41 -20.17 9.36 27.74
N ALA A 42 -19.29 8.67 28.44
CA ALA A 42 -18.72 7.43 27.94
C ALA A 42 -19.92 6.47 27.82
N PHE A 43 -20.42 6.31 26.61
CA PHE A 43 -21.42 5.29 26.33
C PHE A 43 -20.81 3.95 26.74
N SER A 44 -21.32 3.35 27.79
CA SER A 44 -20.96 1.97 28.13
C SER A 44 -21.27 1.08 26.93
N PRO A 45 -20.33 0.22 26.50
CA PRO A 45 -20.55 -0.64 25.36
C PRO A 45 -21.81 -1.47 25.57
N SER A 46 -22.65 -1.53 24.54
CA SER A 46 -23.88 -2.33 24.58
C SER A 46 -23.52 -3.82 24.73
N LYS A 47 -24.51 -4.64 25.11
CA LYS A 47 -24.32 -6.09 25.13
C LYS A 47 -23.91 -6.64 23.76
N THR A 48 -24.40 -6.01 22.68
CA THR A 48 -24.05 -6.38 21.29
C THR A 48 -22.62 -5.99 20.98
N ASP A 49 -22.15 -4.79 21.39
CA ASP A 49 -20.74 -4.39 21.26
C ASP A 49 -19.81 -5.37 22.00
N GLN A 50 -20.17 -5.77 23.21
CA GLN A 50 -19.40 -6.74 24.00
C GLN A 50 -19.36 -8.12 23.35
N ALA A 51 -20.47 -8.58 22.78
CA ALA A 51 -20.54 -9.85 22.06
C ALA A 51 -19.64 -9.83 20.82
N PHE A 52 -19.70 -8.76 20.05
CA PHE A 52 -18.83 -8.57 18.89
C PHE A 52 -17.34 -8.50 19.29
N GLN A 53 -17.01 -7.74 20.32
CA GLN A 53 -15.65 -7.66 20.85
C GLN A 53 -15.11 -9.04 21.26
N SER A 54 -15.89 -9.84 21.95
CA SER A 54 -15.49 -11.20 22.32
C SER A 54 -15.16 -12.09 21.11
N ILE A 55 -15.91 -11.94 20.00
CA ILE A 55 -15.67 -12.69 18.77
C ILE A 55 -14.31 -12.30 18.17
N TYR A 56 -14.08 -10.99 17.91
CA TYR A 56 -12.87 -10.59 17.21
C TYR A 56 -11.60 -10.70 18.07
N GLU A 57 -11.68 -10.48 19.38
CA GLU A 57 -10.51 -10.64 20.25
C GLU A 57 -10.05 -12.10 20.34
N LYS A 58 -10.99 -13.02 20.45
CA LYS A 58 -10.69 -14.46 20.49
C LYS A 58 -10.05 -14.93 19.18
N GLU A 59 -10.65 -14.58 18.05
CA GLU A 59 -10.14 -15.00 16.74
C GLU A 59 -8.81 -14.30 16.41
N TRP A 60 -8.67 -13.01 16.68
CA TRP A 60 -7.43 -12.27 16.44
C TRP A 60 -6.25 -12.87 17.22
N LYS A 61 -6.44 -13.19 18.49
CA LYS A 61 -5.42 -13.87 19.30
C LYS A 61 -5.04 -15.22 18.68
N TRP A 62 -6.04 -15.98 18.27
CA TRP A 62 -5.83 -17.27 17.60
C TRP A 62 -5.13 -17.08 16.24
N ARG A 63 -5.53 -16.09 15.46
CA ARG A 63 -4.93 -15.77 14.15
C ARG A 63 -3.45 -15.42 14.30
N GLN A 64 -3.10 -14.58 15.25
CA GLN A 64 -1.71 -14.21 15.51
C GLN A 64 -0.85 -15.44 15.89
N ALA A 65 -1.38 -16.33 16.69
CA ALA A 65 -0.67 -17.56 17.06
C ALA A 65 -0.47 -18.52 15.89
N ASN A 66 -1.39 -18.55 14.93
CA ASN A 66 -1.37 -19.49 13.80
C ASN A 66 -0.71 -18.94 12.52
N LEU A 67 -0.80 -17.63 12.27
CA LEU A 67 -0.36 -16.98 11.04
C LEU A 67 0.73 -15.93 11.25
N GLY A 68 1.14 -15.66 12.48
CA GLY A 68 2.09 -14.61 12.83
C GLY A 68 3.48 -14.86 12.28
N ILE A 69 3.71 -14.52 11.00
CA ILE A 69 5.05 -14.25 10.48
C ILE A 69 5.29 -12.76 10.73
N ALA A 70 6.43 -12.43 11.34
CA ALA A 70 6.87 -11.05 11.41
C ALA A 70 7.14 -10.55 9.99
N ASP A 71 6.35 -9.59 9.54
CA ASP A 71 6.63 -8.79 8.35
C ASP A 71 7.39 -7.50 8.74
N GLU A 72 7.74 -6.70 7.76
CA GLU A 72 8.48 -5.45 7.99
C GLU A 72 7.71 -4.43 8.86
N ASP A 73 6.38 -4.56 8.94
CA ASP A 73 5.48 -3.70 9.70
C ASP A 73 5.11 -4.26 11.08
N SER A 74 5.54 -5.48 11.38
CA SER A 74 5.18 -6.19 12.60
C SER A 74 6.26 -6.03 13.68
N ASP A 75 5.90 -5.40 14.79
CA ASP A 75 6.71 -5.40 16.02
C ASP A 75 6.80 -6.79 16.69
N SER A 76 5.99 -7.73 16.22
CA SER A 76 5.92 -9.08 16.76
C SER A 76 6.92 -10.00 16.09
N THR A 77 8.21 -9.82 16.37
CA THR A 77 9.14 -10.94 16.23
C THR A 77 8.76 -12.08 17.18
N GLY A 78 7.95 -11.80 18.17
CA GLY A 78 7.38 -12.71 19.14
C GLY A 78 8.31 -13.85 19.57
N ASN A 79 8.02 -14.51 20.62
CA ASN A 79 8.64 -15.79 21.00
C ASN A 79 8.19 -16.95 20.08
N ASN A 80 7.86 -16.66 18.82
CA ASN A 80 7.45 -17.67 17.86
C ASN A 80 8.67 -18.35 17.25
N HIS A 81 8.89 -19.60 17.65
CA HIS A 81 10.02 -20.43 17.24
C HIS A 81 9.79 -21.18 15.94
N ARG A 82 8.59 -21.07 15.36
CA ARG A 82 8.23 -21.81 14.14
C ARG A 82 7.58 -20.90 13.11
N LEU A 83 7.78 -21.25 11.86
CA LEU A 83 7.02 -20.69 10.74
C LEU A 83 5.59 -21.28 10.74
N PRO A 84 4.59 -20.57 10.18
CA PRO A 84 3.24 -21.09 10.10
C PRO A 84 3.18 -22.46 9.45
N ASP A 85 2.32 -23.31 9.98
CA ASP A 85 1.94 -24.55 9.29
C ASP A 85 1.01 -24.19 8.13
N VAL A 86 1.47 -24.38 6.91
CA VAL A 86 0.73 -24.09 5.67
C VAL A 86 0.26 -25.37 4.96
N SER A 87 0.36 -26.52 5.63
CA SER A 87 -0.13 -27.79 5.08
C SER A 87 -1.63 -27.73 4.77
N ALA A 88 -2.08 -28.55 3.82
CA ALA A 88 -3.50 -28.65 3.47
C ALA A 88 -4.42 -28.96 4.67
N PRO A 89 -4.05 -29.89 5.60
CA PRO A 89 -4.84 -30.09 6.81
C PRO A 89 -4.93 -28.86 7.71
N ALA A 90 -3.84 -28.09 7.87
CA ALA A 90 -3.84 -26.86 8.65
C ALA A 90 -4.73 -25.79 8.01
N GLN A 91 -4.71 -25.67 6.68
CA GLN A 91 -5.60 -24.77 5.94
C GLN A 91 -7.06 -25.13 6.15
N ALA A 92 -7.41 -26.42 6.02
CA ALA A 92 -8.77 -26.91 6.26
C ALA A 92 -9.26 -26.63 7.69
N ALA A 93 -8.40 -26.81 8.69
CA ALA A 93 -8.72 -26.49 10.09
C ALA A 93 -9.00 -25.00 10.30
N ARG A 94 -8.21 -24.11 9.65
CA ARG A 94 -8.44 -22.65 9.69
C ARG A 94 -9.76 -22.26 9.05
N LEU A 95 -10.13 -22.87 7.93
CA LEU A 95 -11.41 -22.62 7.27
C LEU A 95 -12.58 -22.88 8.22
N LEU A 96 -12.56 -23.97 8.97
CA LEU A 96 -13.62 -24.29 9.93
C LEU A 96 -13.74 -23.21 11.01
N VAL A 97 -12.63 -22.67 11.49
CA VAL A 97 -12.63 -21.56 12.48
C VAL A 97 -13.24 -20.31 11.88
N TRP A 98 -12.83 -19.90 10.68
CA TRP A 98 -13.35 -18.70 10.04
C TRP A 98 -14.82 -18.83 9.61
N GLU A 99 -15.26 -20.00 9.17
CA GLU A 99 -16.67 -20.26 8.90
C GLU A 99 -17.52 -20.17 10.17
N ASP A 100 -17.01 -20.66 11.30
CA ASP A 100 -17.69 -20.50 12.60
C ASP A 100 -17.77 -19.02 13.04
N VAL A 101 -16.69 -18.28 12.86
CA VAL A 101 -16.66 -16.82 13.12
C VAL A 101 -17.71 -16.10 12.26
N LEU A 102 -17.80 -16.41 10.97
CA LEU A 102 -18.79 -15.80 10.09
C LEU A 102 -20.22 -16.09 10.55
N ARG A 103 -20.51 -17.33 10.98
CA ARG A 103 -21.82 -17.68 11.58
C ARG A 103 -22.11 -16.87 12.86
N GLN A 104 -21.10 -16.68 13.70
CA GLN A 104 -21.24 -15.84 14.91
C GLN A 104 -21.51 -14.37 14.56
N LEU A 105 -20.83 -13.85 13.53
CA LEU A 105 -21.06 -12.47 13.04
C LEU A 105 -22.46 -12.29 12.45
N ASP A 106 -23.04 -13.32 11.83
CA ASP A 106 -24.42 -13.28 11.33
C ASP A 106 -25.44 -13.09 12.46
N GLY A 107 -25.10 -13.46 13.69
CA GLY A 107 -25.92 -13.23 14.87
C GLY A 107 -25.79 -11.81 15.47
N ILE A 108 -24.87 -10.99 14.98
CA ILE A 108 -24.68 -9.61 15.44
C ILE A 108 -25.60 -8.67 14.66
N ASP A 109 -26.52 -7.98 15.37
CA ASP A 109 -27.37 -6.96 14.79
C ASP A 109 -26.58 -5.63 14.67
N PRO A 110 -26.25 -5.18 13.44
CA PRO A 110 -25.51 -3.93 13.25
C PRO A 110 -26.22 -2.70 13.82
N GLY A 111 -27.56 -2.72 13.85
CA GLY A 111 -28.37 -1.62 14.37
C GLY A 111 -28.21 -1.39 15.88
N LYS A 112 -27.69 -2.38 16.61
CA LYS A 112 -27.43 -2.32 18.06
C LYS A 112 -25.97 -2.04 18.41
N LEU A 113 -25.12 -1.90 17.40
CA LEU A 113 -23.71 -1.52 17.58
C LEU A 113 -23.55 0.00 17.64
N THR A 114 -22.50 0.44 18.33
CA THR A 114 -22.02 1.83 18.20
C THR A 114 -21.60 2.11 16.76
N ALA A 115 -21.52 3.40 16.40
CA ALA A 115 -21.11 3.80 15.04
C ALA A 115 -19.71 3.25 14.69
N ASP A 116 -18.75 3.31 15.62
CA ASP A 116 -17.41 2.77 15.42
C ASP A 116 -17.43 1.25 15.24
N ASN A 117 -18.22 0.53 16.03
CA ASN A 117 -18.31 -0.91 15.90
C ASN A 117 -19.08 -1.38 14.66
N ARG A 118 -19.95 -0.58 14.07
CA ARG A 118 -20.49 -0.88 12.74
C ARG A 118 -19.40 -0.89 11.67
N ILE A 119 -18.49 0.08 11.72
CA ILE A 119 -17.32 0.14 10.83
C ILE A 119 -16.39 -1.03 11.11
N ASN A 120 -16.09 -1.29 12.38
CA ASN A 120 -15.27 -2.44 12.79
C ASN A 120 -15.85 -3.76 12.30
N LEU A 121 -17.15 -3.96 12.40
CA LEU A 121 -17.82 -5.17 11.90
C LEU A 121 -17.65 -5.32 10.38
N ALA A 122 -17.81 -4.25 9.60
CA ALA A 122 -17.65 -4.29 8.15
C ALA A 122 -16.22 -4.66 7.75
N ILE A 123 -15.21 -4.05 8.40
CA ILE A 123 -13.80 -4.35 8.16
C ILE A 123 -13.46 -5.79 8.56
N TYR A 124 -13.86 -6.19 9.76
CA TYR A 124 -13.54 -7.50 10.31
C TYR A 124 -14.19 -8.64 9.50
N ARG A 125 -15.47 -8.48 9.15
CA ARG A 125 -16.18 -9.44 8.29
C ARG A 125 -15.46 -9.60 6.94
N ALA A 126 -15.09 -8.51 6.29
CA ALA A 126 -14.39 -8.56 5.01
C ALA A 126 -13.06 -9.31 5.12
N GLN A 127 -12.30 -9.09 6.19
CA GLN A 127 -11.05 -9.83 6.43
C GLN A 127 -11.29 -11.33 6.57
N VAL A 128 -12.24 -11.72 7.40
CA VAL A 128 -12.53 -13.14 7.66
C VAL A 128 -13.11 -13.82 6.41
N GLU A 129 -13.97 -13.14 5.66
CA GLU A 129 -14.49 -13.62 4.38
C GLU A 129 -13.38 -13.87 3.37
N ASN A 130 -12.41 -12.97 3.25
CA ASN A 130 -11.27 -13.12 2.34
C ASN A 130 -10.35 -14.28 2.77
N LEU A 131 -10.06 -14.40 4.07
CA LEU A 131 -9.26 -15.51 4.61
C LEU A 131 -9.95 -16.88 4.37
N ALA A 132 -11.25 -16.95 4.59
CA ALA A 132 -12.02 -18.16 4.32
C ALA A 132 -12.07 -18.49 2.82
N ALA A 133 -12.24 -17.47 1.97
CA ALA A 133 -12.27 -17.64 0.52
C ALA A 133 -10.94 -18.14 -0.04
N GLU A 134 -9.81 -17.65 0.47
CA GLU A 134 -8.49 -18.12 0.08
C GLU A 134 -8.36 -19.65 0.24
N VAL A 135 -8.85 -20.19 1.35
CA VAL A 135 -8.83 -21.63 1.57
C VAL A 135 -9.86 -22.36 0.69
N ARG A 136 -11.09 -21.84 0.59
CA ARG A 136 -12.15 -22.46 -0.23
C ARG A 136 -11.75 -22.62 -1.69
N PHE A 137 -11.09 -21.63 -2.26
CA PHE A 137 -10.60 -21.67 -3.64
C PHE A 137 -9.25 -22.38 -3.78
N GLY A 138 -8.60 -22.74 -2.67
CA GLY A 138 -7.27 -23.33 -2.69
C GLY A 138 -6.19 -22.37 -3.17
N ALA A 139 -6.35 -21.05 -2.92
CA ALA A 139 -5.39 -20.04 -3.35
C ALA A 139 -4.01 -20.24 -2.73
N TYR A 140 -3.93 -20.88 -1.56
CA TYR A 140 -2.66 -21.27 -0.91
C TYR A 140 -1.84 -22.29 -1.73
N GLU A 141 -2.41 -22.92 -2.74
CA GLU A 141 -1.70 -23.78 -3.70
C GLU A 141 -0.92 -22.99 -4.76
N MET A 142 -1.10 -21.67 -4.80
CA MET A 142 -0.39 -20.74 -5.68
C MET A 142 0.23 -19.61 -4.84
N PRO A 143 1.26 -19.91 -4.01
CA PRO A 143 1.76 -19.01 -2.98
C PRO A 143 2.78 -17.99 -3.50
N PHE A 144 2.73 -17.65 -4.77
CA PHE A 144 3.55 -16.61 -5.38
C PHE A 144 2.90 -16.07 -6.65
N ASN A 145 3.35 -14.90 -7.07
CA ASN A 145 3.03 -14.26 -8.35
C ASN A 145 4.28 -13.57 -8.90
N ALA A 146 4.13 -12.77 -9.97
CA ALA A 146 5.25 -12.07 -10.58
C ALA A 146 5.82 -10.92 -9.71
N ASP A 147 5.05 -10.46 -8.71
CA ASP A 147 5.44 -9.35 -7.83
C ASP A 147 6.03 -9.83 -6.50
N SER A 148 5.50 -10.91 -5.95
CA SER A 148 5.88 -11.42 -4.63
C SER A 148 5.86 -12.94 -4.54
N SER A 149 6.60 -13.48 -3.60
CA SER A 149 6.70 -14.92 -3.36
C SER A 149 6.93 -15.22 -1.89
N PHE A 150 6.50 -16.42 -1.44
CA PHE A 150 6.76 -16.84 -0.06
C PHE A 150 8.26 -16.91 0.25
N TRP A 151 9.10 -17.28 -0.71
CA TRP A 151 10.55 -17.38 -0.51
C TRP A 151 11.26 -16.03 -0.44
N SER A 152 10.80 -15.02 -1.19
CA SER A 152 11.33 -13.66 -1.11
C SER A 152 10.84 -12.92 0.13
N ASN A 153 9.57 -13.08 0.48
CA ASN A 153 8.97 -12.43 1.64
C ASN A 153 9.55 -12.95 2.98
N LEU A 154 10.06 -14.17 2.99
CA LEU A 154 10.69 -14.74 4.17
C LEU A 154 11.85 -13.88 4.71
N ALA A 155 12.58 -13.21 3.82
CA ALA A 155 13.70 -12.34 4.19
C ALA A 155 13.26 -11.10 5.02
N PHE A 156 11.98 -10.72 4.98
CA PHE A 156 11.46 -9.62 5.82
C PHE A 156 11.55 -9.92 7.32
N MET A 157 11.60 -11.20 7.72
CA MET A 157 11.86 -11.56 9.13
C MET A 157 13.14 -10.93 9.67
N ALA A 158 14.15 -10.74 8.83
CA ALA A 158 15.44 -10.16 9.22
C ALA A 158 15.34 -8.66 9.56
N ARG A 159 14.26 -7.99 9.21
CA ARG A 159 14.03 -6.57 9.48
C ARG A 159 13.29 -6.32 10.80
N GLY A 160 12.77 -7.36 11.42
CA GLY A 160 12.10 -7.28 12.71
C GLY A 160 13.03 -6.81 13.83
N SER A 161 12.46 -6.11 14.81
CA SER A 161 13.21 -5.65 15.98
C SER A 161 13.54 -6.81 16.90
N MET A 162 14.82 -7.10 17.12
CA MET A 162 15.33 -8.12 18.05
C MET A 162 16.10 -7.43 19.18
N LYS A 163 15.62 -7.58 20.42
CA LYS A 163 16.11 -6.84 21.58
C LYS A 163 16.75 -7.73 22.64
N SER A 164 16.49 -9.03 22.60
CA SER A 164 16.89 -10.00 23.62
C SER A 164 17.49 -11.26 23.01
N VAL A 165 18.21 -12.03 23.82
CA VAL A 165 18.70 -13.37 23.45
C VAL A 165 17.56 -14.26 22.98
N ALA A 166 16.40 -14.18 23.63
CA ALA A 166 15.22 -14.98 23.27
C ALA A 166 14.69 -14.62 21.87
N ASP A 167 14.69 -13.33 21.49
CA ASP A 167 14.25 -12.90 20.15
C ASP A 167 15.17 -13.46 19.06
N TYR A 168 16.49 -13.38 19.26
CA TYR A 168 17.49 -13.95 18.33
C TYR A 168 17.39 -15.46 18.25
N GLN A 169 17.15 -16.14 19.37
CA GLN A 169 17.00 -17.59 19.38
C GLN A 169 15.72 -18.00 18.62
N ALA A 170 14.61 -17.32 18.85
CA ALA A 170 13.36 -17.57 18.12
C ALA A 170 13.54 -17.37 16.61
N TYR A 171 14.28 -16.35 16.20
CA TYR A 171 14.61 -16.12 14.80
C TYR A 171 15.45 -17.26 14.21
N ILE A 172 16.51 -17.71 14.91
CA ILE A 172 17.34 -18.85 14.50
C ILE A 172 16.49 -20.11 14.37
N ASP A 173 15.58 -20.36 15.32
CA ASP A 173 14.71 -21.52 15.30
C ASP A 173 13.77 -21.49 14.08
N ARG A 174 13.27 -20.31 13.70
CA ARG A 174 12.51 -20.15 12.46
C ARG A 174 13.36 -20.39 11.21
N LEU A 175 14.62 -19.97 11.18
CA LEU A 175 15.52 -20.30 10.07
C LEU A 175 15.71 -21.81 9.94
N ASN A 176 15.83 -22.53 11.04
CA ASN A 176 15.93 -23.99 11.05
C ASN A 176 14.61 -24.68 10.67
N ASP A 177 13.48 -23.99 10.75
CA ASP A 177 12.16 -24.50 10.35
C ASP A 177 11.83 -24.26 8.86
N VAL A 178 12.65 -23.51 8.15
CA VAL A 178 12.47 -23.21 6.72
C VAL A 178 12.31 -24.47 5.86
N PRO A 179 13.10 -25.55 6.04
CA PRO A 179 12.93 -26.77 5.25
C PRO A 179 11.52 -27.37 5.34
N ARG A 180 10.98 -27.49 6.54
CA ARG A 180 9.60 -28.00 6.75
C ARG A 180 8.56 -27.09 6.07
N HIS A 181 8.68 -25.78 6.26
CA HIS A 181 7.76 -24.81 5.68
C HIS A 181 7.82 -24.84 4.14
N PHE A 182 9.01 -24.93 3.55
CA PHE A 182 9.18 -25.02 2.10
C PHE A 182 8.67 -26.32 1.53
N GLU A 183 8.81 -27.44 2.25
CA GLU A 183 8.22 -28.71 1.86
C GLU A 183 6.70 -28.60 1.78
N GLN A 184 6.05 -28.00 2.77
CA GLN A 184 4.62 -27.77 2.77
C GLN A 184 4.16 -26.86 1.61
N GLN A 185 4.89 -25.79 1.34
CA GLN A 185 4.62 -24.92 0.18
C GLN A 185 4.76 -25.68 -1.15
N THR A 186 5.78 -26.50 -1.26
CA THR A 186 6.02 -27.34 -2.45
C THR A 186 4.90 -28.36 -2.66
N ASP A 187 4.45 -29.01 -1.59
CA ASP A 187 3.30 -29.94 -1.65
C ASP A 187 2.01 -29.24 -2.08
N ASN A 188 1.76 -28.04 -1.58
CA ASN A 188 0.64 -27.20 -2.00
C ASN A 188 0.73 -26.85 -3.48
N MET A 189 1.90 -26.45 -3.95
CA MET A 189 2.11 -26.12 -5.37
C MET A 189 1.94 -27.35 -6.27
N ARG A 190 2.37 -28.54 -5.84
CA ARG A 190 2.11 -29.81 -6.57
C ARG A 190 0.62 -30.10 -6.67
N ALA A 191 -0.13 -29.91 -5.59
CA ALA A 191 -1.58 -30.07 -5.60
C ALA A 191 -2.24 -29.09 -6.58
N GLY A 192 -1.81 -27.85 -6.60
CA GLY A 192 -2.27 -26.85 -7.56
C GLY A 192 -1.96 -27.24 -9.00
N LEU A 193 -0.73 -27.65 -9.30
CA LEU A 193 -0.34 -28.14 -10.62
C LEU A 193 -1.22 -29.32 -11.10
N ALA A 194 -1.50 -30.26 -10.20
CA ALA A 194 -2.31 -31.44 -10.52
C ALA A 194 -3.73 -31.10 -10.97
N ARG A 195 -4.32 -30.01 -10.47
CA ARG A 195 -5.65 -29.55 -10.85
C ARG A 195 -5.69 -28.38 -11.84
N GLY A 196 -4.53 -27.93 -12.33
CA GLY A 196 -4.44 -26.80 -13.26
C GLY A 196 -4.54 -25.42 -12.60
N PHE A 197 -4.30 -25.34 -11.30
CA PHE A 197 -4.26 -24.10 -10.52
C PHE A 197 -2.81 -23.68 -10.26
N SER A 198 -2.25 -22.92 -11.17
CA SER A 198 -0.85 -22.46 -11.11
C SER A 198 -0.68 -21.06 -11.70
N VAL A 199 0.45 -20.45 -11.41
CA VAL A 199 0.89 -19.27 -12.15
C VAL A 199 1.09 -19.65 -13.62
N PRO A 200 0.66 -18.83 -14.59
CA PRO A 200 0.86 -19.12 -15.99
C PRO A 200 2.34 -19.21 -16.37
N ARG A 201 2.70 -20.20 -17.19
CA ARG A 201 4.08 -20.39 -17.65
C ARG A 201 4.68 -19.14 -18.28
N ALA A 202 3.88 -18.35 -18.98
CA ALA A 202 4.31 -17.15 -19.68
C ALA A 202 5.02 -16.11 -18.79
N VAL A 203 4.79 -16.13 -17.48
CA VAL A 203 5.39 -15.16 -16.53
C VAL A 203 6.44 -15.78 -15.61
N LEU A 204 6.86 -17.01 -15.85
CA LEU A 204 7.80 -17.73 -14.97
C LEU A 204 9.26 -17.56 -15.37
N ASP A 205 9.54 -17.12 -16.60
CA ASP A 205 10.91 -16.93 -17.06
C ASP A 205 11.66 -15.93 -16.19
N GLY A 206 12.84 -16.34 -15.72
CA GLY A 206 13.70 -15.54 -14.83
C GLY A 206 13.29 -15.52 -13.36
N ARG A 207 12.16 -16.13 -12.98
CA ARG A 207 11.72 -16.13 -11.56
C ARG A 207 12.57 -17.00 -10.66
N GLU A 208 13.26 -17.99 -11.18
CA GLU A 208 14.19 -18.84 -10.45
C GLU A 208 15.43 -18.10 -9.95
N VAL A 209 15.77 -16.93 -10.48
CA VAL A 209 16.97 -16.17 -10.10
C VAL A 209 16.98 -15.85 -8.61
N SER A 210 15.85 -15.41 -8.05
CA SER A 210 15.74 -15.10 -6.63
C SER A 210 15.90 -16.34 -5.72
N ILE A 211 15.50 -17.51 -6.23
CA ILE A 211 15.73 -18.79 -5.53
C ILE A 211 17.20 -19.20 -5.64
N ALA A 212 17.76 -19.15 -6.85
CA ALA A 212 19.14 -19.55 -7.14
C ALA A 212 20.17 -18.72 -6.37
N ASN A 213 19.91 -17.43 -6.17
CA ASN A 213 20.80 -16.54 -5.43
C ASN A 213 21.00 -17.00 -3.99
N VAL A 214 19.96 -17.49 -3.32
CA VAL A 214 20.06 -18.02 -1.96
C VAL A 214 20.62 -19.44 -1.97
N ALA A 215 20.16 -20.29 -2.88
CA ALA A 215 20.67 -21.67 -3.02
C ALA A 215 22.18 -21.72 -3.29
N GLY A 216 22.73 -20.71 -3.97
CA GLY A 216 24.14 -20.58 -4.33
C GLY A 216 25.03 -19.91 -3.29
N LEU A 217 24.50 -19.49 -2.13
CA LEU A 217 25.28 -18.83 -1.09
C LEU A 217 26.46 -19.70 -0.62
N LYS A 218 27.65 -19.11 -0.59
CA LYS A 218 28.89 -19.73 -0.10
C LYS A 218 29.27 -19.28 1.31
N ASP A 219 28.85 -18.06 1.67
CA ASP A 219 29.10 -17.46 2.97
C ASP A 219 27.78 -16.95 3.56
N ALA A 220 27.31 -17.61 4.60
CA ALA A 220 26.07 -17.28 5.29
C ALA A 220 26.03 -15.83 5.80
N THR A 221 27.18 -15.24 6.14
CA THR A 221 27.29 -13.88 6.67
C THR A 221 26.97 -12.79 5.64
N THR A 222 27.00 -13.13 4.37
CA THR A 222 26.62 -12.23 3.26
C THR A 222 25.12 -12.25 2.98
N SER A 223 24.38 -13.17 3.58
CA SER A 223 22.93 -13.33 3.39
C SER A 223 22.16 -12.19 4.06
N ALA A 224 21.02 -11.82 3.46
CA ALA A 224 20.03 -10.95 4.08
C ALA A 224 19.53 -11.51 5.42
N TYR A 225 19.45 -12.82 5.56
CA TYR A 225 19.06 -13.51 6.81
C TYR A 225 20.03 -13.32 7.96
N TYR A 226 21.31 -13.01 7.68
CA TYR A 226 22.33 -12.75 8.69
C TYR A 226 22.36 -11.29 9.17
N THR A 227 21.66 -10.39 8.51
CA THR A 227 21.68 -8.95 8.79
C THR A 227 21.48 -8.60 10.27
N PRO A 228 20.53 -9.22 11.03
CA PRO A 228 20.34 -8.91 12.45
C PRO A 228 21.55 -9.17 13.32
N PHE A 229 22.47 -10.05 12.89
CA PHE A 229 23.66 -10.45 13.65
C PHE A 229 24.89 -9.58 13.38
N LYS A 230 24.85 -8.71 12.34
CA LYS A 230 25.95 -7.79 12.02
C LYS A 230 26.13 -6.74 13.11
N LYS A 231 25.02 -6.25 13.67
CA LYS A 231 25.03 -5.30 14.77
C LYS A 231 23.95 -5.70 15.79
N MET A 232 24.37 -6.31 16.88
CA MET A 232 23.50 -6.78 17.94
C MET A 232 23.43 -5.74 19.08
N PRO A 233 22.32 -5.71 19.86
CA PRO A 233 22.15 -4.82 21.00
C PRO A 233 23.26 -5.01 22.05
N ALA A 234 23.74 -3.91 22.62
CA ALA A 234 24.83 -3.93 23.62
C ALA A 234 24.45 -4.61 24.94
N ASN A 235 23.15 -4.73 25.23
CA ASN A 235 22.66 -5.45 26.42
C ASN A 235 22.79 -6.98 26.33
N ILE A 236 23.12 -7.51 25.14
CA ILE A 236 23.38 -8.94 24.98
C ILE A 236 24.88 -9.20 25.26
N PRO A 237 25.24 -10.09 26.22
CA PRO A 237 26.63 -10.40 26.52
C PRO A 237 27.42 -10.86 25.31
N ALA A 238 28.69 -10.48 25.21
CA ALA A 238 29.53 -10.77 24.02
C ALA A 238 29.63 -12.28 23.72
N ALA A 239 29.70 -13.13 24.76
CA ALA A 239 29.68 -14.58 24.57
C ALA A 239 28.37 -15.09 23.94
N GLU A 240 27.23 -14.55 24.37
CA GLU A 240 25.94 -14.87 23.77
C GLU A 240 25.82 -14.32 22.32
N GLN A 241 26.33 -13.13 22.06
CA GLN A 241 26.37 -12.61 20.68
C GLN A 241 27.16 -13.54 19.76
N GLN A 242 28.31 -14.01 20.23
CA GLN A 242 29.15 -14.94 19.45
C GLN A 242 28.48 -16.29 19.24
N ARG A 243 27.84 -16.85 20.26
CA ARG A 243 27.08 -18.11 20.16
C ARG A 243 25.95 -17.95 19.12
N LEU A 244 25.16 -16.89 19.23
CA LEU A 244 24.03 -16.62 18.33
C LEU A 244 24.49 -16.41 16.87
N ARG A 245 25.60 -15.70 16.64
CA ARG A 245 26.22 -15.56 15.31
C ARG A 245 26.61 -16.92 14.71
N THR A 246 27.21 -17.77 15.50
CA THR A 246 27.63 -19.11 15.05
C THR A 246 26.42 -19.98 14.71
N GLU A 247 25.39 -19.98 15.56
CA GLU A 247 24.17 -20.74 15.33
C GLU A 247 23.37 -20.19 14.13
N ALA A 248 23.32 -18.86 13.95
CA ALA A 248 22.66 -18.24 12.81
C ALA A 248 23.36 -18.61 11.50
N ALA A 249 24.68 -18.52 11.42
CA ALA A 249 25.43 -18.90 10.24
C ALA A 249 25.21 -20.38 9.91
N ALA A 250 25.20 -21.26 10.91
CA ALA A 250 24.92 -22.68 10.74
C ALA A 250 23.47 -22.92 10.25
N ALA A 251 22.48 -22.23 10.82
CA ALA A 251 21.08 -22.35 10.39
C ALA A 251 20.89 -21.91 8.93
N ILE A 252 21.50 -20.80 8.53
CA ILE A 252 21.44 -20.33 7.14
C ILE A 252 22.10 -21.37 6.21
N GLN A 253 23.31 -21.82 6.52
CA GLN A 253 24.06 -22.71 5.64
C GLN A 253 23.48 -24.13 5.57
N ASN A 254 22.96 -24.65 6.68
CA ASN A 254 22.53 -26.05 6.79
C ASN A 254 21.03 -26.25 6.70
N SER A 255 20.21 -25.21 6.81
CA SER A 255 18.74 -25.27 6.72
C SER A 255 18.20 -24.41 5.59
N VAL A 256 18.50 -23.10 5.56
CA VAL A 256 17.95 -22.18 4.57
C VAL A 256 18.49 -22.50 3.16
N VAL A 257 19.79 -22.57 2.99
CA VAL A 257 20.43 -22.83 1.68
C VAL A 257 19.98 -24.15 1.06
N PRO A 258 19.97 -25.28 1.77
CA PRO A 258 19.45 -26.53 1.22
C PRO A 258 17.95 -26.47 0.85
N ALA A 259 17.13 -25.81 1.67
CA ALA A 259 15.70 -25.65 1.35
C ALA A 259 15.48 -24.88 0.06
N PHE A 260 16.25 -23.81 -0.16
CA PHE A 260 16.21 -23.06 -1.44
C PHE A 260 16.74 -23.91 -2.61
N ALA A 261 17.75 -24.75 -2.40
CA ALA A 261 18.26 -25.65 -3.43
C ALA A 261 17.21 -26.69 -3.86
N GLU A 262 16.46 -27.26 -2.92
CA GLU A 262 15.35 -28.17 -3.21
C GLU A 262 14.21 -27.45 -3.92
N LEU A 263 13.85 -26.23 -3.48
CA LEU A 263 12.86 -25.39 -4.13
C LEU A 263 13.28 -25.06 -5.58
N LEU A 264 14.55 -24.76 -5.82
CA LEU A 264 15.06 -24.48 -7.15
C LEU A 264 14.90 -25.67 -8.10
N THR A 265 15.24 -26.87 -7.63
CA THR A 265 15.06 -28.12 -8.37
C THR A 265 13.59 -28.34 -8.71
N PHE A 266 12.72 -28.24 -7.71
CA PHE A 266 11.26 -28.34 -7.92
C PHE A 266 10.76 -27.32 -8.94
N PHE A 267 11.17 -26.06 -8.81
CA PHE A 267 10.72 -24.98 -9.69
C PHE A 267 11.12 -25.23 -11.14
N ARG A 268 12.38 -25.60 -11.39
CA ARG A 268 12.90 -25.86 -12.73
C ARG A 268 12.38 -27.13 -13.36
N GLU A 269 12.29 -28.21 -12.59
CA GLU A 269 12.02 -29.55 -13.12
C GLU A 269 10.55 -29.93 -13.08
N GLU A 270 9.76 -29.35 -12.17
CA GLU A 270 8.34 -29.68 -12.03
C GLU A 270 7.43 -28.49 -12.30
N TYR A 271 7.62 -27.36 -11.61
CA TYR A 271 6.66 -26.26 -11.65
C TYR A 271 6.58 -25.62 -13.03
N VAL A 272 7.68 -25.14 -13.57
CA VAL A 272 7.73 -24.47 -14.87
C VAL A 272 7.24 -25.40 -16.00
N PRO A 273 7.72 -26.65 -16.12
CA PRO A 273 7.26 -27.54 -17.18
C PRO A 273 5.78 -27.92 -17.08
N LYS A 274 5.20 -28.01 -15.88
CA LYS A 274 3.82 -28.40 -15.66
C LYS A 274 2.86 -27.22 -15.46
N ALA A 275 3.37 -25.98 -15.40
CA ALA A 275 2.56 -24.80 -15.24
C ALA A 275 1.59 -24.64 -16.42
N ARG A 276 0.39 -24.12 -16.13
CA ARG A 276 -0.64 -23.87 -17.14
C ARG A 276 -0.15 -22.91 -18.21
N THR A 277 -0.61 -23.10 -19.43
CA THR A 277 -0.31 -22.22 -20.57
C THR A 277 -1.39 -21.18 -20.82
N THR A 278 -2.58 -21.38 -20.26
CA THR A 278 -3.66 -20.40 -20.27
C THR A 278 -3.35 -19.24 -19.32
N LEU A 279 -3.81 -18.03 -19.67
CA LEU A 279 -3.58 -16.84 -18.84
C LEU A 279 -4.76 -16.51 -17.94
N ALA A 280 -5.99 -16.72 -18.42
CA ALA A 280 -7.19 -16.29 -17.74
C ALA A 280 -7.37 -16.99 -16.38
N ALA A 281 -7.69 -16.22 -15.34
CA ALA A 281 -8.15 -16.79 -14.06
C ALA A 281 -9.38 -17.67 -14.26
N GLU A 282 -10.28 -17.29 -15.14
CA GLU A 282 -11.50 -18.08 -15.46
C GLU A 282 -11.21 -19.42 -16.16
N ALA A 283 -9.99 -19.62 -16.67
CA ALA A 283 -9.56 -20.91 -17.21
C ALA A 283 -9.13 -21.92 -16.15
N MET A 284 -8.97 -21.49 -14.90
CA MET A 284 -8.64 -22.37 -13.77
C MET A 284 -9.91 -23.07 -13.22
N PRO A 285 -9.76 -24.17 -12.43
CA PRO A 285 -10.89 -24.78 -11.76
C PRO A 285 -11.65 -23.76 -10.88
N ASN A 286 -12.97 -23.71 -10.99
CA ASN A 286 -13.82 -22.68 -10.37
C ASN A 286 -13.38 -21.24 -10.70
N GLY A 287 -12.75 -21.04 -11.85
CA GLY A 287 -12.08 -19.81 -12.20
C GLY A 287 -12.97 -18.59 -12.25
N ALA A 288 -14.22 -18.71 -12.73
CA ALA A 288 -15.16 -17.59 -12.77
C ALA A 288 -15.50 -17.09 -11.35
N ASP A 289 -15.79 -18.01 -10.43
CA ASP A 289 -16.09 -17.68 -9.04
C ASP A 289 -14.84 -17.18 -8.31
N PHE A 290 -13.67 -17.76 -8.59
CA PHE A 290 -12.40 -17.29 -8.08
C PHE A 290 -12.11 -15.85 -8.51
N TYR A 291 -12.26 -15.53 -9.79
CA TYR A 291 -12.04 -14.18 -10.29
C TYR A 291 -13.03 -13.17 -9.69
N ARG A 292 -14.30 -13.56 -9.54
CA ARG A 292 -15.30 -12.74 -8.84
C ARG A 292 -14.89 -12.46 -7.39
N GLN A 293 -14.36 -13.44 -6.68
CA GLN A 293 -13.85 -13.26 -5.32
C GLN A 293 -12.62 -12.34 -5.29
N GLN A 294 -11.70 -12.46 -6.23
CA GLN A 294 -10.57 -11.56 -6.38
C GLN A 294 -11.03 -10.10 -6.60
N ILE A 295 -12.04 -9.89 -7.43
CA ILE A 295 -12.65 -8.57 -7.63
C ILE A 295 -13.19 -8.01 -6.30
N ARG A 296 -13.92 -8.80 -5.53
CA ARG A 296 -14.43 -8.37 -4.22
C ARG A 296 -13.32 -8.04 -3.24
N GLU A 297 -12.31 -8.87 -3.15
CA GLU A 297 -11.19 -8.64 -2.24
C GLU A 297 -10.48 -7.33 -2.53
N TYR A 298 -10.11 -7.09 -3.79
CA TYR A 298 -9.31 -5.94 -4.16
C TYR A 298 -10.10 -4.67 -4.42
N THR A 299 -11.38 -4.75 -4.73
CA THR A 299 -12.22 -3.58 -5.00
C THR A 299 -13.23 -3.27 -3.92
N THR A 300 -13.57 -4.27 -3.09
CA THR A 300 -14.68 -4.23 -2.12
C THR A 300 -16.07 -4.02 -2.75
N LEU A 301 -16.17 -4.19 -4.08
CA LEU A 301 -17.38 -3.98 -4.86
C LEU A 301 -17.87 -5.29 -5.48
N ASP A 302 -19.19 -5.38 -5.67
CA ASP A 302 -19.82 -6.50 -6.37
C ASP A 302 -20.11 -6.11 -7.82
N LEU A 303 -19.04 -5.93 -8.60
CA LEU A 303 -19.12 -5.63 -10.03
C LEU A 303 -18.76 -6.86 -10.85
N THR A 304 -19.43 -7.02 -11.99
CA THR A 304 -19.07 -8.06 -12.97
C THR A 304 -17.83 -7.64 -13.77
N PRO A 305 -17.06 -8.59 -14.31
CA PRO A 305 -15.94 -8.27 -15.21
C PRO A 305 -16.36 -7.39 -16.40
N ASP A 306 -17.54 -7.62 -17.00
CA ASP A 306 -18.05 -6.81 -18.11
C ASP A 306 -18.35 -5.37 -17.70
N GLN A 307 -18.91 -5.16 -16.52
CA GLN A 307 -19.14 -3.81 -15.99
C GLN A 307 -17.83 -3.07 -15.77
N ILE A 308 -16.84 -3.73 -15.18
CA ILE A 308 -15.51 -3.14 -14.95
C ILE A 308 -14.82 -2.82 -16.28
N HIS A 309 -14.88 -3.72 -17.24
CA HIS A 309 -14.31 -3.53 -18.58
C HIS A 309 -14.88 -2.27 -19.25
N GLN A 310 -16.22 -2.09 -19.21
CA GLN A 310 -16.87 -0.93 -19.79
C GLN A 310 -16.49 0.37 -19.08
N ILE A 311 -16.44 0.36 -17.73
CA ILE A 311 -15.96 1.50 -16.95
C ILE A 311 -14.54 1.88 -17.41
N GLY A 312 -13.67 0.88 -17.60
CA GLY A 312 -12.32 1.08 -18.10
C GLY A 312 -12.26 1.70 -19.49
N LEU A 313 -13.03 1.19 -20.43
CA LEU A 313 -13.10 1.73 -21.80
C LEU A 313 -13.56 3.19 -21.83
N ASP A 314 -14.60 3.53 -21.07
CA ASP A 314 -15.13 4.89 -21.00
C ASP A 314 -14.11 5.86 -20.42
N ASP A 315 -13.40 5.43 -19.38
CA ASP A 315 -12.40 6.27 -18.73
C ASP A 315 -11.12 6.43 -19.58
N VAL A 316 -10.69 5.37 -20.25
CA VAL A 316 -9.59 5.43 -21.23
C VAL A 316 -9.90 6.46 -22.33
N ALA A 317 -11.12 6.47 -22.87
CA ALA A 317 -11.53 7.44 -23.88
C ALA A 317 -11.49 8.89 -23.36
N ARG A 318 -11.97 9.11 -22.14
CA ARG A 318 -11.93 10.42 -21.48
C ARG A 318 -10.49 10.92 -21.29
N ILE A 319 -9.60 10.08 -20.80
CA ILE A 319 -8.20 10.44 -20.54
C ILE A 319 -7.47 10.69 -21.87
N GLN A 320 -7.70 9.87 -22.90
CA GLN A 320 -7.12 10.05 -24.22
C GLN A 320 -7.43 11.43 -24.79
N ALA A 321 -8.67 11.90 -24.65
CA ALA A 321 -9.04 13.23 -25.10
C ALA A 321 -8.27 14.35 -24.37
N GLN A 322 -7.99 14.18 -23.07
CA GLN A 322 -7.17 15.12 -22.31
C GLN A 322 -5.69 15.08 -22.74
N MET A 323 -5.15 13.90 -22.99
CA MET A 323 -3.78 13.74 -23.52
C MET A 323 -3.61 14.43 -24.87
N ASP A 324 -4.55 14.22 -25.78
CA ASP A 324 -4.57 14.88 -27.09
C ASP A 324 -4.64 16.40 -26.96
N GLY A 325 -5.34 16.91 -25.95
CA GLY A 325 -5.40 18.33 -25.62
C GLY A 325 -4.01 18.90 -25.28
N ILE A 326 -3.25 18.20 -24.44
CA ILE A 326 -1.87 18.62 -24.06
C ILE A 326 -0.94 18.60 -25.26
N ILE A 327 -1.03 17.56 -26.10
CA ILE A 327 -0.20 17.49 -27.33
C ILE A 327 -0.44 18.72 -28.22
N ARG A 328 -1.69 19.15 -28.37
CA ARG A 328 -2.03 20.38 -29.11
C ARG A 328 -1.48 21.62 -28.42
N GLU A 329 -1.60 21.70 -27.09
CA GLU A 329 -1.12 22.82 -26.28
C GLU A 329 0.38 23.05 -26.45
N VAL A 330 1.19 21.98 -26.42
CA VAL A 330 2.65 22.08 -26.60
C VAL A 330 3.08 22.27 -28.06
N GLY A 331 2.14 22.18 -29.00
CA GLY A 331 2.42 22.40 -30.43
C GLY A 331 3.28 21.31 -31.06
N PHE A 332 3.27 20.08 -30.52
CA PHE A 332 4.04 18.96 -31.04
C PHE A 332 3.57 18.57 -32.46
N LYS A 333 4.53 18.36 -33.34
CA LYS A 333 4.30 17.90 -34.71
C LYS A 333 5.02 16.58 -34.93
N ALA A 334 4.28 15.57 -35.38
CA ALA A 334 4.87 14.29 -35.73
C ALA A 334 5.78 14.42 -36.99
N PRO A 335 6.83 13.61 -37.07
CA PRO A 335 7.57 13.44 -38.32
C PRO A 335 6.65 13.06 -39.47
N ALA A 336 7.08 13.37 -40.71
CA ALA A 336 6.28 13.09 -41.91
C ALA A 336 5.92 11.59 -42.00
N GLY A 337 4.64 11.30 -42.16
CA GLY A 337 4.12 9.93 -42.27
C GLY A 337 3.84 9.22 -40.95
N GLU A 338 4.15 9.83 -39.82
CA GLU A 338 3.87 9.26 -38.51
C GLU A 338 2.56 9.81 -37.91
N LYS A 339 1.89 8.97 -37.09
CA LYS A 339 0.74 9.39 -36.30
C LYS A 339 1.21 10.22 -35.09
N VAL A 340 0.48 11.28 -34.77
CA VAL A 340 0.86 12.26 -33.73
C VAL A 340 1.03 11.62 -32.36
N PHE A 341 0.06 10.83 -31.89
CA PHE A 341 0.10 10.29 -30.54
C PHE A 341 1.26 9.30 -30.32
N PRO A 342 1.49 8.28 -31.16
CA PRO A 342 2.66 7.42 -31.04
C PRO A 342 4.00 8.18 -31.14
N ALA A 343 4.09 9.16 -32.03
CA ALA A 343 5.30 9.98 -32.18
C ALA A 343 5.57 10.81 -30.92
N PHE A 344 4.53 11.33 -30.27
CA PHE A 344 4.67 12.06 -29.03
C PHE A 344 5.11 11.16 -27.87
N LEU A 345 4.56 9.94 -27.76
CA LEU A 345 5.04 8.97 -26.76
C LEU A 345 6.51 8.61 -26.98
N HIS A 346 6.91 8.43 -28.24
CA HIS A 346 8.31 8.18 -28.58
C HIS A 346 9.22 9.34 -28.18
N PHE A 347 8.81 10.57 -28.48
CA PHE A 347 9.52 11.78 -28.07
C PHE A 347 9.71 11.83 -26.55
N LEU A 348 8.66 11.58 -25.76
CA LEU A 348 8.75 11.57 -24.30
C LEU A 348 9.69 10.47 -23.77
N ARG A 349 9.70 9.30 -24.40
CA ARG A 349 10.56 8.18 -23.99
C ARG A 349 12.03 8.37 -24.34
N THR A 350 12.36 9.19 -25.32
CA THR A 350 13.71 9.24 -25.89
C THR A 350 14.43 10.58 -25.74
N ASP A 351 13.71 11.69 -25.54
CA ASP A 351 14.36 12.99 -25.41
C ASP A 351 15.08 13.12 -24.06
N PRO A 352 16.39 13.43 -24.06
CA PRO A 352 17.19 13.50 -22.84
C PRO A 352 16.72 14.53 -21.81
N GLN A 353 15.96 15.56 -22.23
CA GLN A 353 15.46 16.57 -21.30
C GLN A 353 14.57 16.00 -20.18
N PHE A 354 13.99 14.83 -20.41
CA PHE A 354 13.05 14.20 -19.48
C PHE A 354 13.71 13.23 -18.47
N TYR A 355 15.03 13.17 -18.44
CA TYR A 355 15.76 12.18 -17.63
C TYR A 355 16.85 12.83 -16.80
N ALA A 356 16.94 12.43 -15.53
CA ALA A 356 18.04 12.82 -14.67
C ALA A 356 19.36 12.17 -15.12
N THR A 357 20.48 12.85 -14.92
CA THR A 357 21.80 12.36 -15.29
C THR A 357 22.51 11.63 -14.16
N THR A 358 22.03 11.78 -12.92
CA THR A 358 22.57 11.10 -11.73
C THR A 358 21.44 10.64 -10.81
N PRO A 359 21.63 9.58 -10.03
CA PRO A 359 20.69 9.16 -9.00
C PRO A 359 20.35 10.28 -8.01
N GLN A 360 21.36 11.07 -7.60
CA GLN A 360 21.17 12.18 -6.69
C GLN A 360 20.25 13.27 -7.26
N ALA A 361 20.39 13.59 -8.54
CA ALA A 361 19.53 14.57 -9.20
C ALA A 361 18.05 14.16 -9.18
N LEU A 362 17.76 12.85 -9.32
CA LEU A 362 16.40 12.33 -9.21
C LEU A 362 15.85 12.48 -7.78
N LEU A 363 16.67 12.16 -6.77
CA LEU A 363 16.31 12.35 -5.35
C LEU A 363 16.07 13.81 -5.01
N ASP A 364 16.93 14.70 -5.48
CA ASP A 364 16.83 16.16 -5.27
C ASP A 364 15.53 16.70 -5.87
N ARG A 365 15.16 16.24 -7.06
CA ARG A 365 13.90 16.64 -7.70
C ARG A 365 12.69 16.15 -6.93
N ALA A 366 12.70 14.90 -6.45
CA ALA A 366 11.62 14.37 -5.60
C ALA A 366 11.49 15.14 -4.28
N ALA A 367 12.62 15.49 -3.65
CA ALA A 367 12.65 16.30 -2.43
C ALA A 367 12.08 17.71 -2.66
N TRP A 368 12.42 18.35 -3.78
CA TRP A 368 11.87 19.63 -4.17
C TRP A 368 10.36 19.57 -4.36
N ILE A 369 9.85 18.60 -5.08
CA ILE A 369 8.41 18.39 -5.27
C ILE A 369 7.74 18.21 -3.91
N SER A 370 8.28 17.36 -3.05
CA SER A 370 7.75 17.10 -1.71
C SER A 370 7.69 18.38 -0.86
N LYS A 371 8.70 19.24 -0.96
CA LYS A 371 8.72 20.49 -0.20
C LYS A 371 7.69 21.50 -0.72
N ARG A 372 7.43 21.53 -2.00
CA ARG A 372 6.33 22.35 -2.57
C ARG A 372 4.98 21.84 -2.11
N VAL A 373 4.79 20.52 -2.06
CA VAL A 373 3.56 19.90 -1.50
C VAL A 373 3.36 20.32 -0.04
N ASP A 374 4.40 20.32 0.78
CA ASP A 374 4.33 20.78 2.18
C ASP A 374 3.75 22.21 2.30
N GLY A 375 4.07 23.09 1.35
CA GLY A 375 3.57 24.47 1.31
C GLY A 375 2.08 24.58 0.96
N GLU A 376 1.54 23.58 0.27
CA GLU A 376 0.18 23.60 -0.27
C GLU A 376 -0.80 22.69 0.49
N VAL A 377 -0.32 21.56 1.05
CA VAL A 377 -1.16 20.49 1.58
C VAL A 377 -2.16 20.96 2.64
N GLY A 378 -1.77 21.91 3.49
CA GLY A 378 -2.64 22.46 4.54
C GLY A 378 -3.84 23.27 4.03
N LYS A 379 -3.85 23.63 2.74
CA LYS A 379 -5.00 24.28 2.09
C LYS A 379 -6.07 23.27 1.65
N TYR A 380 -5.70 22.01 1.54
CA TYR A 380 -6.54 20.92 1.03
C TYR A 380 -6.89 19.86 2.07
N ILE A 381 -6.01 19.63 3.04
CA ILE A 381 -6.20 18.65 4.12
C ILE A 381 -6.32 19.41 5.44
N GLY A 382 -7.38 19.16 6.19
CA GLY A 382 -7.66 19.84 7.47
C GLY A 382 -6.80 19.31 8.61
N THR A 383 -6.68 17.99 8.73
CA THR A 383 -5.88 17.32 9.75
C THR A 383 -4.61 16.76 9.13
N LEU A 384 -3.45 17.31 9.53
CA LEU A 384 -2.16 16.81 9.08
C LEU A 384 -1.55 15.88 10.12
N PRO A 385 -0.87 14.80 9.69
CA PRO A 385 -0.23 13.88 10.62
C PRO A 385 0.99 14.52 11.30
N ARG A 386 1.30 14.07 12.51
CA ARG A 386 2.57 14.40 13.18
C ARG A 386 3.74 13.63 12.57
N GLY A 387 3.48 12.42 12.11
CA GLY A 387 4.46 11.59 11.43
C GLY A 387 4.97 12.26 10.16
N ARG A 388 6.30 12.22 9.97
CA ARG A 388 7.01 12.74 8.79
C ARG A 388 7.51 11.56 7.97
N PHE A 389 7.98 11.81 6.77
CA PHE A 389 8.61 10.79 5.93
C PHE A 389 9.98 11.25 5.44
N THR A 390 10.82 10.27 5.14
CA THR A 390 12.09 10.48 4.46
C THR A 390 12.00 9.97 3.02
N ILE A 391 12.86 10.48 2.16
CA ILE A 391 13.04 10.01 0.79
C ILE A 391 14.39 9.30 0.72
N ILE A 392 14.38 8.03 0.39
CA ILE A 392 15.61 7.23 0.28
C ILE A 392 15.60 6.39 -1.00
N PRO A 393 16.77 6.12 -1.58
CA PRO A 393 16.84 5.25 -2.74
C PRO A 393 16.48 3.82 -2.38
N VAL A 394 15.87 3.12 -3.32
CA VAL A 394 15.68 1.67 -3.20
C VAL A 394 17.07 1.01 -3.11
N PRO A 395 17.30 0.05 -2.19
CA PRO A 395 18.57 -0.65 -2.09
C PRO A 395 19.01 -1.30 -3.41
N ASP A 396 20.29 -1.22 -3.73
CA ASP A 396 20.85 -1.63 -5.02
C ASP A 396 20.58 -3.11 -5.37
N ASP A 397 20.50 -3.97 -4.38
CA ASP A 397 20.27 -5.40 -4.54
C ASP A 397 18.86 -5.75 -4.99
N ILE A 398 17.88 -4.90 -4.66
CA ILE A 398 16.47 -5.10 -5.04
C ILE A 398 15.97 -4.11 -6.10
N ALA A 399 16.68 -3.01 -6.31
CA ALA A 399 16.28 -1.95 -7.23
C ALA A 399 16.01 -2.43 -8.68
N PRO A 400 16.79 -3.38 -9.26
CA PRO A 400 16.51 -3.91 -10.60
C PRO A 400 15.14 -4.59 -10.74
N PHE A 401 14.58 -5.06 -9.64
CA PHE A 401 13.33 -5.83 -9.59
C PHE A 401 12.13 -5.02 -9.10
N TRP A 402 12.36 -3.77 -8.68
CA TRP A 402 11.32 -2.89 -8.18
C TRP A 402 10.79 -1.95 -9.25
N THR A 403 9.57 -1.43 -9.00
CA THR A 403 8.93 -0.37 -9.77
C THR A 403 9.61 0.99 -9.52
N ALA A 404 9.01 2.07 -10.00
CA ALA A 404 9.53 3.44 -9.88
C ALA A 404 9.69 3.93 -8.42
N GLY A 405 8.84 3.47 -7.51
CA GLY A 405 8.89 3.82 -6.10
C GLY A 405 7.85 3.10 -5.27
N ARG A 406 7.96 3.25 -3.96
CA ARG A 406 7.00 2.75 -2.99
C ARG A 406 6.94 3.69 -1.80
N GLY A 407 5.73 4.02 -1.36
CA GLY A 407 5.49 4.85 -0.20
C GLY A 407 4.78 4.11 0.92
N GLY A 408 4.93 4.62 2.11
CA GLY A 408 4.29 4.13 3.32
C GLY A 408 4.56 5.06 4.48
N VAL A 409 4.22 4.61 5.68
CA VAL A 409 4.48 5.39 6.89
C VAL A 409 5.98 5.62 7.06
N GLY A 410 6.36 6.88 7.15
CA GLY A 410 7.72 7.30 7.44
C GLY A 410 8.71 7.22 6.29
N THR A 411 8.38 6.59 5.15
CA THR A 411 9.35 6.42 4.07
C THR A 411 8.72 6.48 2.69
N TYR A 412 9.40 7.21 1.80
CA TYR A 412 9.21 7.17 0.36
C TYR A 412 10.47 6.59 -0.28
N TRP A 413 10.38 5.35 -0.76
CA TRP A 413 11.42 4.67 -1.49
C TRP A 413 11.37 5.08 -2.95
N LEU A 414 12.42 5.72 -3.46
CA LEU A 414 12.53 6.14 -4.86
C LEU A 414 13.54 5.25 -5.58
N ASN A 415 13.13 4.63 -6.67
CA ASN A 415 14.02 3.78 -7.44
C ASN A 415 14.88 4.63 -8.38
N THR A 416 16.17 4.66 -8.08
CA THR A 416 17.18 5.39 -8.88
C THR A 416 17.94 4.48 -9.87
N TYR A 417 17.60 3.19 -9.88
CA TYR A 417 18.18 2.23 -10.84
C TYR A 417 17.68 2.50 -12.25
N ASN A 418 18.59 2.42 -13.22
CA ASN A 418 18.29 2.61 -14.63
C ASN A 418 17.55 3.93 -14.94
N LEU A 419 18.25 5.04 -14.83
CA LEU A 419 17.67 6.38 -15.01
C LEU A 419 16.89 6.58 -16.32
N PRO A 420 17.24 5.96 -17.46
CA PRO A 420 16.41 6.00 -18.67
C PRO A 420 14.99 5.43 -18.51
N SER A 421 14.75 4.64 -17.47
CA SER A 421 13.42 4.14 -17.10
C SER A 421 12.68 5.02 -16.10
N ARG A 422 13.27 6.15 -15.69
CA ARG A 422 12.76 7.05 -14.63
C ARG A 422 12.48 8.45 -15.17
N PRO A 423 11.47 8.63 -16.05
CA PRO A 423 11.22 9.93 -16.64
C PRO A 423 10.79 10.96 -15.61
N LEU A 424 11.33 12.18 -15.71
CA LEU A 424 11.01 13.30 -14.82
C LEU A 424 9.56 13.76 -14.93
N TYR A 425 8.90 13.55 -16.07
CA TYR A 425 7.51 13.94 -16.24
C TYR A 425 6.54 13.09 -15.37
N ASN A 426 6.93 11.89 -14.97
CA ASN A 426 6.13 11.06 -14.06
C ASN A 426 6.42 11.33 -12.57
N LEU A 427 7.52 11.99 -12.26
CA LEU A 427 8.01 12.13 -10.87
C LEU A 427 7.06 12.92 -9.97
N PRO A 428 6.40 14.02 -10.41
CA PRO A 428 5.43 14.70 -9.56
C PRO A 428 4.24 13.82 -9.17
N ALA A 429 3.64 13.10 -10.10
CA ALA A 429 2.55 12.17 -9.82
C ALA A 429 2.99 11.04 -8.88
N LEU A 430 4.15 10.43 -9.13
CA LEU A 430 4.73 9.40 -8.27
C LEU A 430 4.95 9.91 -6.84
N THR A 431 5.53 11.10 -6.71
CA THR A 431 5.84 11.70 -5.40
C THR A 431 4.57 12.01 -4.61
N LEU A 432 3.52 12.54 -5.25
CA LEU A 432 2.22 12.76 -4.62
C LEU A 432 1.59 11.44 -4.16
N HIS A 433 1.65 10.41 -4.99
CA HIS A 433 1.08 9.09 -4.72
C HIS A 433 1.76 8.40 -3.53
N GLU A 434 3.08 8.30 -3.58
CA GLU A 434 3.85 7.53 -2.61
C GLU A 434 4.07 8.27 -1.28
N SER A 435 4.17 9.59 -1.31
CA SER A 435 4.45 10.37 -0.11
C SER A 435 3.24 11.18 0.38
N SER A 436 3.27 12.48 0.27
CA SER A 436 2.20 13.39 0.72
C SER A 436 1.56 14.08 -0.48
N PRO A 437 0.21 14.15 -0.53
CA PRO A 437 -0.75 13.67 0.46
C PRO A 437 -1.20 12.21 0.29
N GLY A 438 -0.45 11.38 -0.47
CA GLY A 438 -0.77 10.00 -0.76
C GLY A 438 -0.50 9.04 0.41
N HIS A 439 0.20 7.93 0.13
CA HIS A 439 0.37 6.83 1.06
C HIS A 439 0.99 7.21 2.39
N SER A 440 2.06 8.02 2.40
CA SER A 440 2.72 8.38 3.67
C SER A 440 1.82 9.21 4.58
N LEU A 441 1.08 10.17 4.03
CA LEU A 441 0.14 10.98 4.81
C LEU A 441 -1.04 10.16 5.30
N GLN A 442 -1.67 9.39 4.43
CA GLN A 442 -2.83 8.57 4.78
C GLN A 442 -2.46 7.51 5.82
N GLY A 443 -1.33 6.82 5.64
CA GLY A 443 -0.86 5.84 6.60
C GLY A 443 -0.51 6.44 7.96
N ALA A 444 0.16 7.58 8.00
CA ALA A 444 0.48 8.28 9.25
C ALA A 444 -0.77 8.72 10.01
N LEU A 445 -1.80 9.24 9.31
CA LEU A 445 -3.08 9.56 9.95
C LEU A 445 -3.80 8.32 10.48
N ALA A 446 -3.73 7.21 9.76
CA ALA A 446 -4.32 5.95 10.21
C ALA A 446 -3.66 5.44 11.50
N GLU A 447 -2.33 5.56 11.61
CA GLU A 447 -1.60 5.19 12.84
C GLU A 447 -1.87 6.12 14.03
N GLU A 448 -2.14 7.39 13.76
CA GLU A 448 -2.44 8.40 14.78
C GLU A 448 -3.89 8.34 15.28
N GLN A 449 -4.74 7.50 14.70
CA GLN A 449 -6.07 7.26 15.24
C GLN A 449 -6.00 6.73 16.66
N GLY A 450 -6.98 7.11 17.48
CA GLY A 450 -7.07 6.66 18.88
C GLY A 450 -7.14 5.13 19.03
N ALA A 451 -7.42 4.66 20.24
CA ALA A 451 -7.48 3.23 20.53
C ALA A 451 -8.48 2.51 19.59
N GLN A 452 -7.95 1.73 18.65
CA GLN A 452 -8.69 0.90 17.71
C GLN A 452 -8.25 -0.57 17.87
N PRO A 453 -9.14 -1.54 17.60
CA PRO A 453 -8.73 -2.95 17.55
C PRO A 453 -7.57 -3.17 16.59
N ASP A 454 -6.67 -4.08 16.92
CA ASP A 454 -5.48 -4.36 16.10
C ASP A 454 -5.83 -4.78 14.66
N PHE A 455 -6.89 -5.56 14.48
CA PHE A 455 -7.32 -5.96 13.14
C PHE A 455 -7.69 -4.74 12.26
N ARG A 456 -8.16 -3.63 12.86
CA ARG A 456 -8.46 -2.39 12.16
C ARG A 456 -7.21 -1.54 11.94
N ARG A 457 -6.37 -1.35 12.96
CA ARG A 457 -5.15 -0.56 12.84
C ARG A 457 -4.17 -1.09 11.80
N LYS A 458 -4.07 -2.41 11.72
CA LYS A 458 -3.18 -3.12 10.80
C LYS A 458 -3.86 -3.47 9.47
N ASN A 459 -5.06 -2.95 9.22
CA ASN A 459 -5.82 -3.23 8.02
C ASN A 459 -5.40 -2.31 6.88
N TYR A 460 -5.21 -2.91 5.72
CA TYR A 460 -5.02 -2.19 4.47
C TYR A 460 -6.02 -2.73 3.43
N ILE A 461 -6.89 -1.84 2.97
CA ILE A 461 -7.83 -2.15 1.89
C ILE A 461 -7.31 -1.47 0.63
N SER A 462 -6.90 -2.26 -0.33
CA SER A 462 -6.23 -1.81 -1.55
C SER A 462 -7.04 -0.76 -2.32
N ALA A 463 -8.35 -0.97 -2.50
CA ALA A 463 -9.21 0.00 -3.17
C ALA A 463 -9.26 1.36 -2.47
N TYR A 464 -9.24 1.38 -1.15
CA TYR A 464 -9.20 2.63 -0.39
C TYR A 464 -7.83 3.30 -0.49
N GLY A 465 -6.75 2.59 -0.17
CA GLY A 465 -5.41 3.16 -0.12
C GLY A 465 -4.91 3.59 -1.50
N GLU A 466 -5.06 2.74 -2.50
CA GLU A 466 -4.64 3.05 -3.87
C GLU A 466 -5.58 4.05 -4.54
N GLY A 467 -6.87 3.97 -4.26
CA GLY A 467 -7.86 4.94 -4.73
C GLY A 467 -7.56 6.35 -4.21
N TRP A 468 -7.25 6.48 -2.93
CA TRP A 468 -6.82 7.74 -2.34
C TRP A 468 -5.52 8.25 -2.99
N ALA A 469 -4.49 7.42 -3.07
CA ALA A 469 -3.20 7.81 -3.63
C ALA A 469 -3.32 8.26 -5.09
N LEU A 470 -4.09 7.56 -5.92
CA LEU A 470 -4.38 7.97 -7.30
C LEU A 470 -5.19 9.27 -7.36
N TYR A 471 -6.16 9.45 -6.46
CA TYR A 471 -6.90 10.70 -6.33
C TYR A 471 -5.97 11.88 -6.01
N THR A 472 -4.94 11.68 -5.18
CA THR A 472 -3.97 12.74 -4.84
C THR A 472 -3.13 13.18 -6.03
N GLU A 473 -2.87 12.31 -6.99
CA GLU A 473 -2.20 12.68 -8.25
C GLU A 473 -3.03 13.74 -9.00
N LYS A 474 -4.34 13.56 -9.08
CA LYS A 474 -5.26 14.54 -9.66
C LYS A 474 -5.38 15.81 -8.82
N LEU A 475 -5.44 15.68 -7.50
CA LEU A 475 -5.48 16.81 -6.55
C LEU A 475 -4.23 17.69 -6.71
N GLY A 476 -3.09 17.11 -7.02
CA GLY A 476 -1.83 17.82 -7.28
C GLY A 476 -1.93 18.86 -8.38
N LYS A 477 -2.86 18.72 -9.33
CA LYS A 477 -3.14 19.74 -10.34
C LYS A 477 -3.76 20.99 -9.71
N GLU A 478 -4.75 20.82 -8.84
CA GLU A 478 -5.37 21.91 -8.08
C GLU A 478 -4.35 22.58 -7.13
N MET A 479 -3.45 21.80 -6.57
CA MET A 479 -2.36 22.27 -5.71
C MET A 479 -1.24 23.02 -6.47
N GLY A 480 -1.27 23.04 -7.81
CA GLY A 480 -0.24 23.68 -8.63
C GLY A 480 1.11 22.96 -8.65
N ILE A 481 1.14 21.66 -8.43
CA ILE A 481 2.39 20.87 -8.34
C ILE A 481 3.00 20.58 -9.70
N TYR A 482 2.19 20.42 -10.73
CA TYR A 482 2.64 20.17 -12.10
C TYR A 482 3.07 21.49 -12.75
N GLU A 483 4.36 21.64 -13.03
CA GLU A 483 4.94 22.91 -13.51
C GLU A 483 4.89 23.07 -15.04
N THR A 484 4.83 21.95 -15.76
CA THR A 484 4.86 21.94 -17.23
C THR A 484 3.72 21.09 -17.80
N PRO A 485 3.31 21.32 -19.05
CA PRO A 485 2.37 20.43 -19.73
C PRO A 485 2.87 18.99 -19.80
N TYR A 486 4.18 18.76 -19.85
CA TYR A 486 4.78 17.43 -19.87
C TYR A 486 4.58 16.70 -18.54
N GLU A 487 4.68 17.40 -17.42
CA GLU A 487 4.39 16.85 -16.09
C GLU A 487 2.89 16.54 -15.94
N ASP A 488 2.00 17.36 -16.50
CA ASP A 488 0.56 17.07 -16.54
C ASP A 488 0.26 15.87 -17.46
N PHE A 489 0.98 15.73 -18.56
CA PHE A 489 0.90 14.52 -19.39
C PHE A 489 1.41 13.28 -18.64
N GLY A 490 2.44 13.42 -17.83
CA GLY A 490 2.93 12.36 -16.93
C GLY A 490 1.87 11.93 -15.92
N ARG A 491 1.14 12.87 -15.34
CA ARG A 491 -0.03 12.59 -14.50
C ARG A 491 -1.11 11.81 -15.27
N LEU A 492 -1.42 12.26 -16.48
CA LEU A 492 -2.39 11.56 -17.35
C LEU A 492 -1.89 10.19 -17.78
N THR A 493 -0.58 10.01 -17.99
CA THR A 493 0.03 8.70 -18.23
C THR A 493 -0.24 7.75 -17.05
N TYR A 494 -0.10 8.23 -15.83
CA TYR A 494 -0.38 7.43 -14.62
C TYR A 494 -1.88 7.15 -14.45
N GLU A 495 -2.73 8.12 -14.74
CA GLU A 495 -4.18 7.91 -14.75
C GLU A 495 -4.62 6.92 -15.84
N MET A 496 -4.10 7.07 -17.06
CA MET A 496 -4.32 6.14 -18.17
C MET A 496 -3.86 4.74 -17.83
N TRP A 497 -2.68 4.61 -17.23
CA TRP A 497 -2.18 3.32 -16.77
C TRP A 497 -3.19 2.61 -15.87
N ARG A 498 -3.77 3.31 -14.88
CA ARG A 498 -4.74 2.73 -13.94
C ARG A 498 -6.11 2.47 -14.59
N ALA A 499 -6.55 3.31 -15.51
CA ALA A 499 -7.74 3.06 -16.32
C ALA A 499 -7.56 1.85 -17.26
N ALA A 500 -6.41 1.76 -17.93
CA ALA A 500 -6.06 0.63 -18.79
C ALA A 500 -6.03 -0.71 -18.02
N ARG A 501 -5.66 -0.71 -16.74
CA ARG A 501 -5.71 -1.89 -15.88
C ARG A 501 -7.12 -2.50 -15.79
N LEU A 502 -8.17 -1.67 -15.75
CA LEU A 502 -9.56 -2.16 -15.75
C LEU A 502 -9.88 -2.95 -17.02
N VAL A 503 -9.38 -2.48 -18.15
CA VAL A 503 -9.57 -3.12 -19.45
C VAL A 503 -8.69 -4.36 -19.61
N ILE A 504 -7.43 -4.28 -19.21
CA ILE A 504 -6.44 -5.35 -19.37
C ILE A 504 -6.73 -6.52 -18.43
N ASP A 505 -6.96 -6.26 -17.15
CA ASP A 505 -7.21 -7.31 -16.16
C ASP A 505 -8.45 -8.14 -16.53
N THR A 506 -9.55 -7.48 -16.85
CA THR A 506 -10.77 -8.13 -17.32
C THR A 506 -10.60 -8.75 -18.72
N GLY A 507 -9.81 -8.12 -19.58
CA GLY A 507 -9.44 -8.66 -20.88
C GLY A 507 -8.70 -10.00 -20.76
N LEU A 508 -7.68 -10.05 -19.90
CA LEU A 508 -6.89 -11.25 -19.65
C LEU A 508 -7.70 -12.36 -18.96
N HIS A 509 -8.41 -12.02 -17.89
CA HIS A 509 -9.01 -13.01 -17.00
C HIS A 509 -10.43 -13.42 -17.38
N HIS A 510 -11.15 -12.60 -18.15
CA HIS A 510 -12.53 -12.86 -18.56
C HIS A 510 -12.73 -12.97 -20.07
N LYS A 511 -12.03 -12.14 -20.87
CA LYS A 511 -12.23 -12.05 -22.32
C LYS A 511 -11.22 -12.84 -23.15
N GLY A 512 -10.30 -13.55 -22.51
CA GLY A 512 -9.33 -14.41 -23.20
C GLY A 512 -8.24 -13.65 -23.97
N TRP A 513 -7.87 -12.45 -23.55
CA TRP A 513 -6.79 -11.70 -24.16
C TRP A 513 -5.46 -12.44 -24.07
N THR A 514 -4.65 -12.29 -25.10
CA THR A 514 -3.27 -12.74 -25.12
C THR A 514 -2.37 -11.75 -24.35
N ARG A 515 -1.19 -12.20 -23.97
CA ARG A 515 -0.16 -11.33 -23.37
C ARG A 515 0.23 -10.20 -24.32
N ASP A 516 0.40 -10.48 -25.61
CA ASP A 516 0.75 -9.47 -26.63
C ASP A 516 -0.35 -8.41 -26.77
N GLN A 517 -1.62 -8.79 -26.72
CA GLN A 517 -2.73 -7.83 -26.73
C GLN A 517 -2.67 -6.90 -25.50
N ALA A 518 -2.39 -7.46 -24.32
CA ALA A 518 -2.26 -6.69 -23.09
C ALA A 518 -1.06 -5.74 -23.11
N LEU A 519 0.09 -6.21 -23.57
CA LEU A 519 1.31 -5.40 -23.74
C LEU A 519 1.08 -4.23 -24.71
N ALA A 520 0.51 -4.51 -25.89
CA ALA A 520 0.20 -3.49 -26.88
C ALA A 520 -0.79 -2.45 -26.34
N TYR A 521 -1.84 -2.90 -25.64
CA TYR A 521 -2.85 -2.00 -25.09
C TYR A 521 -2.25 -0.96 -24.15
N LEU A 522 -1.37 -1.39 -23.23
CA LEU A 522 -0.71 -0.51 -22.28
C LEU A 522 0.37 0.36 -22.93
N ARG A 523 1.21 -0.22 -23.79
CA ARG A 523 2.30 0.48 -24.50
C ARG A 523 1.78 1.61 -25.37
N ASP A 524 0.72 1.36 -26.13
CA ASP A 524 0.23 2.29 -27.15
C ASP A 524 -0.54 3.48 -26.53
N ARG A 525 -0.87 3.44 -25.25
CA ARG A 525 -1.70 4.45 -24.55
C ARG A 525 -0.97 5.23 -23.48
N THR A 526 0.25 4.84 -23.12
CA THR A 526 1.00 5.46 -22.01
C THR A 526 2.43 5.78 -22.43
N ALA A 527 3.02 6.76 -21.74
CA ALA A 527 4.46 7.05 -21.85
C ALA A 527 5.29 6.28 -20.81
N LEU A 528 4.80 5.14 -20.33
CA LEU A 528 5.58 4.23 -19.48
C LEU A 528 6.76 3.64 -20.26
N SER A 529 7.85 3.31 -19.54
CA SER A 529 8.97 2.59 -20.16
C SER A 529 8.55 1.18 -20.60
N GLU A 530 9.23 0.63 -21.60
CA GLU A 530 8.97 -0.75 -22.05
C GLU A 530 9.16 -1.78 -20.94
N HIS A 531 10.11 -1.54 -20.04
CA HIS A 531 10.32 -2.38 -18.86
C HIS A 531 9.11 -2.37 -17.93
N GLU A 532 8.56 -1.21 -17.63
CA GLU A 532 7.36 -1.09 -16.79
C GLU A 532 6.15 -1.74 -17.45
N VAL A 533 5.95 -1.55 -18.74
CA VAL A 533 4.84 -2.20 -19.48
C VAL A 533 4.90 -3.71 -19.32
N THR A 534 6.08 -4.31 -19.53
CA THR A 534 6.26 -5.77 -19.40
C THR A 534 6.05 -6.24 -17.97
N THR A 535 6.68 -5.60 -17.00
CA THR A 535 6.58 -5.95 -15.59
C THR A 535 5.14 -5.87 -15.10
N GLU A 536 4.42 -4.83 -15.49
CA GLU A 536 3.03 -4.63 -15.09
C GLU A 536 2.09 -5.66 -15.71
N VAL A 537 2.20 -5.95 -17.00
CA VAL A 537 1.34 -6.97 -17.63
C VAL A 537 1.57 -8.35 -17.00
N ASP A 538 2.82 -8.73 -16.73
CA ASP A 538 3.12 -9.98 -16.04
C ASP A 538 2.54 -10.03 -14.62
N ARG A 539 2.51 -8.89 -13.93
CA ARG A 539 1.85 -8.74 -12.65
C ARG A 539 0.34 -8.97 -12.75
N TYR A 540 -0.34 -8.38 -13.74
CA TYR A 540 -1.78 -8.59 -13.94
C TYR A 540 -2.11 -10.04 -14.27
N ILE A 541 -1.31 -10.68 -15.12
CA ILE A 541 -1.48 -12.09 -15.47
C ILE A 541 -1.43 -12.99 -14.25
N SER A 542 -0.48 -12.75 -13.34
CA SER A 542 -0.24 -13.60 -12.18
C SER A 542 -0.96 -13.18 -10.90
N TRP A 543 -1.61 -12.02 -10.91
CA TRP A 543 -2.32 -11.49 -9.73
C TRP A 543 -3.71 -10.95 -10.10
N PRO A 544 -4.66 -11.83 -10.41
CA PRO A 544 -6.00 -11.43 -10.85
C PRO A 544 -6.71 -10.49 -9.87
N GLY A 545 -7.27 -9.41 -10.37
CA GLY A 545 -8.11 -8.50 -9.62
C GLY A 545 -7.39 -7.37 -8.89
N GLN A 546 -6.13 -7.53 -8.50
CA GLN A 546 -5.40 -6.50 -7.75
C GLN A 546 -5.27 -5.18 -8.53
N ALA A 547 -5.02 -5.26 -9.82
CA ALA A 547 -4.88 -4.10 -10.70
C ALA A 547 -6.12 -3.20 -10.74
N LEU A 548 -7.29 -3.72 -10.41
CA LEU A 548 -8.57 -2.99 -10.46
C LEU A 548 -8.75 -2.00 -9.29
N SER A 549 -8.02 -2.18 -8.20
CA SER A 549 -8.17 -1.41 -6.96
C SER A 549 -8.02 0.09 -7.18
N TYR A 550 -7.01 0.49 -7.90
CA TYR A 550 -6.56 1.88 -8.08
C TYR A 550 -7.65 2.76 -8.68
N LYS A 551 -8.08 2.44 -9.87
CA LYS A 551 -9.02 3.28 -10.62
C LYS A 551 -10.44 3.21 -10.05
N LEU A 552 -10.89 2.06 -9.64
CA LEU A 552 -12.22 1.93 -9.03
C LEU A 552 -12.31 2.68 -7.69
N GLY A 553 -11.24 2.65 -6.89
CA GLY A 553 -11.15 3.45 -5.66
C GLY A 553 -11.16 4.95 -5.93
N GLU A 554 -10.38 5.40 -6.91
CA GLU A 554 -10.33 6.82 -7.30
C GLU A 554 -11.66 7.28 -7.86
N ILE A 555 -12.32 6.50 -8.71
CA ILE A 555 -13.65 6.81 -9.25
C ILE A 555 -14.67 7.01 -8.12
N ALA A 556 -14.64 6.15 -7.11
CA ALA A 556 -15.52 6.27 -5.94
C ALA A 556 -15.30 7.61 -5.21
N ILE A 557 -14.05 7.99 -4.95
CA ILE A 557 -13.73 9.27 -4.28
C ILE A 557 -14.13 10.46 -5.13
N VAL A 558 -13.86 10.45 -6.43
CA VAL A 558 -14.23 11.54 -7.36
C VAL A 558 -15.76 11.71 -7.44
N LYS A 559 -16.50 10.60 -7.49
CA LYS A 559 -17.98 10.64 -7.46
C LYS A 559 -18.50 11.24 -6.15
N LEU A 560 -17.95 10.83 -5.02
CA LEU A 560 -18.33 11.35 -3.71
C LEU A 560 -17.99 12.83 -3.57
N ARG A 561 -16.86 13.27 -4.11
CA ARG A 561 -16.51 14.69 -4.16
C ARG A 561 -17.53 15.50 -4.98
N ALA A 562 -17.83 15.04 -6.18
CA ALA A 562 -18.82 15.69 -7.02
C ALA A 562 -20.21 15.74 -6.36
N GLU A 563 -20.61 14.69 -5.64
CA GLU A 563 -21.83 14.66 -4.85
C GLU A 563 -21.81 15.71 -3.73
N ALA A 564 -20.71 15.79 -2.98
CA ALA A 564 -20.55 16.77 -1.90
C ALA A 564 -20.55 18.22 -2.41
N GLU A 565 -19.85 18.50 -3.50
CA GLU A 565 -19.82 19.81 -4.15
C GLU A 565 -21.22 20.23 -4.61
N ARG A 566 -21.96 19.34 -5.24
CA ARG A 566 -23.35 19.61 -5.70
C ARG A 566 -24.30 19.82 -4.53
N GLU A 567 -24.22 18.99 -3.51
CA GLU A 567 -25.17 19.01 -2.38
C GLU A 567 -24.93 20.17 -1.39
N LEU A 568 -23.67 20.60 -1.25
CA LEU A 568 -23.28 21.65 -0.31
C LEU A 568 -23.11 23.03 -0.99
N GLY A 569 -22.89 23.09 -2.32
CA GLY A 569 -22.69 24.34 -3.05
C GLY A 569 -21.60 25.22 -2.45
N ASP A 570 -21.90 26.47 -2.17
CA ASP A 570 -20.94 27.44 -1.59
C ASP A 570 -20.43 27.05 -0.17
N LYS A 571 -21.06 26.06 0.45
CA LYS A 571 -20.68 25.55 1.77
C LYS A 571 -19.72 24.38 1.71
N PHE A 572 -19.36 23.93 0.50
CA PHE A 572 -18.40 22.87 0.33
C PHE A 572 -17.01 23.33 0.81
N ASP A 573 -16.45 22.60 1.75
CA ASP A 573 -15.09 22.79 2.24
C ASP A 573 -14.24 21.57 1.89
N ILE A 574 -13.27 21.76 1.01
CA ILE A 574 -12.38 20.69 0.53
C ILE A 574 -11.59 20.03 1.66
N LYS A 575 -11.20 20.80 2.69
CA LYS A 575 -10.46 20.28 3.84
C LYS A 575 -11.34 19.35 4.68
N ALA A 576 -12.55 19.80 4.99
CA ALA A 576 -13.51 18.99 5.73
C ALA A 576 -13.91 17.73 4.97
N PHE A 577 -14.06 17.81 3.65
CA PHE A 577 -14.33 16.66 2.79
C PHE A 577 -13.19 15.63 2.84
N HIS A 578 -11.94 16.05 2.68
CA HIS A 578 -10.81 15.16 2.75
C HIS A 578 -10.63 14.55 4.16
N ASP A 579 -10.86 15.34 5.20
CA ASP A 579 -10.85 14.83 6.56
C ASP A 579 -11.92 13.77 6.80
N ALA A 580 -13.10 13.92 6.20
CA ALA A 580 -14.16 12.90 6.27
C ALA A 580 -13.76 11.58 5.61
N ILE A 581 -12.97 11.62 4.53
CA ILE A 581 -12.41 10.42 3.89
C ILE A 581 -11.33 9.78 4.77
N LEU A 582 -10.41 10.58 5.31
CA LEU A 582 -9.20 10.09 5.98
C LEU A 582 -9.40 9.70 7.44
N ARG A 583 -10.41 10.29 8.09
CA ARG A 583 -10.65 10.21 9.54
C ARG A 583 -10.76 8.78 10.09
N GLN A 584 -11.33 7.87 9.33
CA GLN A 584 -11.59 6.50 9.77
C GLN A 584 -10.50 5.50 9.37
N GLY A 585 -9.49 5.93 8.62
CA GLY A 585 -8.50 5.04 8.04
C GLY A 585 -9.06 4.20 6.91
N SER A 586 -8.42 3.08 6.63
CA SER A 586 -8.77 2.19 5.53
C SER A 586 -10.10 1.47 5.77
N VAL A 587 -11.06 1.69 4.90
CA VAL A 587 -12.41 1.09 4.98
C VAL A 587 -12.85 0.56 3.61
N PRO A 588 -13.78 -0.40 3.54
CA PRO A 588 -14.41 -0.79 2.28
C PRO A 588 -15.07 0.41 1.59
N LEU A 589 -15.06 0.45 0.26
CA LEU A 589 -15.66 1.57 -0.49
C LEU A 589 -17.15 1.83 -0.17
N PRO A 590 -18.01 0.82 0.03
CA PRO A 590 -19.38 1.06 0.48
C PRO A 590 -19.46 1.77 1.83
N VAL A 591 -18.57 1.47 2.77
CA VAL A 591 -18.48 2.16 4.06
C VAL A 591 -17.99 3.60 3.89
N LEU A 592 -17.04 3.83 2.99
CA LEU A 592 -16.59 5.18 2.64
C LEU A 592 -17.74 6.03 2.08
N GLU A 593 -18.58 5.46 1.19
CA GLU A 593 -19.78 6.12 0.69
C GLU A 593 -20.72 6.55 1.82
N GLU A 594 -21.02 5.65 2.75
CA GLU A 594 -21.88 5.95 3.90
C GLU A 594 -21.31 7.07 4.77
N GLN A 595 -19.99 7.03 5.04
CA GLN A 595 -19.29 8.05 5.82
C GLN A 595 -19.36 9.44 5.18
N VAL A 596 -19.13 9.54 3.89
CA VAL A 596 -19.16 10.82 3.16
C VAL A 596 -20.58 11.34 3.07
N ARG A 597 -21.58 10.50 2.83
CA ARG A 597 -22.99 10.92 2.82
C ARG A 597 -23.48 11.37 4.19
N ALA A 598 -23.04 10.71 5.27
CA ALA A 598 -23.28 11.17 6.64
C ALA A 598 -22.66 12.56 6.88
N PHE A 599 -21.42 12.76 6.46
CA PHE A 599 -20.74 14.05 6.50
C PHE A 599 -21.54 15.15 5.75
N ILE A 600 -22.00 14.88 4.53
CA ILE A 600 -22.82 15.82 3.74
C ILE A 600 -24.09 16.20 4.52
N ALA A 601 -24.79 15.22 5.09
CA ALA A 601 -26.00 15.45 5.87
C ALA A 601 -25.74 16.32 7.12
N GLU A 602 -24.65 16.05 7.84
CA GLU A 602 -24.22 16.83 9.01
C GLU A 602 -23.92 18.29 8.63
N GLN A 603 -23.21 18.52 7.54
CA GLN A 603 -22.89 19.88 7.06
C GLN A 603 -24.15 20.66 6.67
N LYS A 604 -25.16 20.01 6.09
CA LYS A 604 -26.46 20.64 5.79
C LYS A 604 -27.21 21.10 7.04
N VAL A 605 -27.21 20.27 8.10
CA VAL A 605 -27.89 20.55 9.39
C VAL A 605 -27.18 21.67 10.15
N ALA A 606 -25.86 21.63 10.28
CA ALA A 606 -25.06 22.64 10.99
C ALA A 606 -25.28 24.06 10.45
N THR A 607 -25.52 24.18 9.13
CA THR A 607 -25.80 25.46 8.49
C THR A 607 -27.24 25.93 8.63
N SER A 608 -28.19 25.02 8.81
CA SER A 608 -29.61 25.36 9.09
C SER A 608 -29.77 25.98 10.49
N THR A 609 -29.06 25.45 11.47
CA THR A 609 -29.07 25.99 12.85
C THR A 609 -28.34 27.33 12.99
N ALA A 610 -27.29 27.59 12.21
CA ALA A 610 -26.60 28.88 12.19
C ALA A 610 -27.45 29.98 11.54
N ALA A 611 -28.28 29.66 10.54
CA ALA A 611 -29.20 30.60 9.89
C ALA A 611 -30.38 30.98 10.79
N THR A 612 -30.80 30.11 11.73
CA THR A 612 -31.88 30.36 12.68
C THR A 612 -31.46 31.10 13.95
N SER A 613 -30.14 31.22 14.19
CA SER A 613 -29.59 31.89 15.37
C SER A 613 -28.98 33.29 15.10
N ALA A 614 -29.15 33.84 13.91
CA ALA A 614 -28.81 35.24 13.63
C ALA A 614 -29.86 36.15 14.31
N PRO A 615 -29.46 37.06 15.22
CA PRO A 615 -30.43 37.99 15.82
C PRO A 615 -31.00 38.95 14.79
N LEU A 616 -32.35 39.11 14.86
CA LEU A 616 -33.07 40.13 14.15
C LEU A 616 -32.63 41.53 14.56
#